data_4a532354c45f521386e2d672e193fbaf
#
_entry.id   4a532354c45f521386e2d672e193fbaf
#
_cell.length_a   1.000
_cell.length_b   1.000
_cell.length_c   1.000
_cell.angle_alpha   90.00
_cell.angle_beta   90.00
_cell.angle_gamma   90.00
#
_symmetry.space_group_name_H-M   'P 1'
#
loop_
_entity.id
_entity.type
_entity.pdbx_description
1 polymer ?
#
loop_
_entity_poly.entity_id
_entity_poly.type
_entity_poly.pdbx_seq_one_letter_code
_entity_poly.pdbx_strand_id
1 'polypeptide(L)'
;MESRFENSCRFSKENLLEMTKRIRKPSTIYLLVCSAVLLVCSAVLFFYLYDLTRGFAALFLALFFIFFSLFQPRLSVSRLLKQYRELYHAEIVSDVAFFDDYLFSTSEQTKGETKTDYTQIKRVMRTQHLYLLRLGAQVVYLVDRDGFTKGNAADFEAFIREKAIRAKIRF
;
A
#
# COMPACT_ATOMS: atom_id res chain seq x y z
N MET A 1 16.70 -21.86 -15.46
CA MET A 1 15.36 -22.20 -14.94
C MET A 1 14.37 -21.29 -15.63
N GLU A 2 13.25 -21.83 -16.06
CA GLU A 2 12.21 -21.06 -16.72
C GLU A 2 11.26 -20.45 -15.68
N SER A 3 10.84 -19.19 -15.89
CA SER A 3 9.89 -18.53 -15.01
C SER A 3 8.49 -19.18 -15.13
N ARG A 4 7.78 -19.29 -14.02
CA ARG A 4 6.38 -19.76 -13.99
C ARG A 4 5.41 -18.64 -14.35
N PHE A 5 5.67 -17.45 -13.80
CA PHE A 5 4.89 -16.25 -14.06
C PHE A 5 5.82 -15.08 -14.28
N GLU A 6 5.41 -14.16 -15.13
CA GLU A 6 6.07 -12.88 -15.36
C GLU A 6 5.02 -11.78 -15.32
N ASN A 7 5.37 -10.69 -14.67
CA ASN A 7 4.46 -9.56 -14.49
C ASN A 7 5.21 -8.25 -14.63
N SER A 8 4.62 -7.31 -15.35
CA SER A 8 5.11 -5.95 -15.50
C SER A 8 4.12 -4.98 -14.85
N CYS A 9 4.57 -4.23 -13.87
CA CYS A 9 3.76 -3.28 -13.15
C CYS A 9 4.33 -1.86 -13.24
N ARG A 10 3.53 -0.91 -13.74
CA ARG A 10 3.89 0.51 -13.76
C ARG A 10 3.57 1.17 -12.43
N PHE A 11 4.48 2.00 -11.94
CA PHE A 11 4.27 2.82 -10.74
C PHE A 11 3.46 4.07 -11.07
N SER A 12 2.25 3.84 -11.60
CA SER A 12 1.29 4.91 -11.88
C SER A 12 0.79 5.54 -10.56
N LYS A 13 0.23 6.75 -10.67
CA LYS A 13 -0.40 7.43 -9.52
C LYS A 13 -1.52 6.58 -8.92
N GLU A 14 -2.27 5.88 -9.74
CA GLU A 14 -3.40 5.03 -9.33
C GLU A 14 -2.92 3.81 -8.56
N ASN A 15 -1.94 3.07 -9.09
CA ASN A 15 -1.36 1.90 -8.46
C ASN A 15 -0.71 2.23 -7.11
N LEU A 16 0.04 3.34 -7.04
CA LEU A 16 0.66 3.79 -5.79
C LEU A 16 -0.37 4.28 -4.76
N LEU A 17 -1.45 4.93 -5.19
CA LEU A 17 -2.54 5.31 -4.29
C LEU A 17 -3.27 4.10 -3.73
N GLU A 18 -3.55 3.10 -4.58
CA GLU A 18 -4.20 1.85 -4.19
C GLU A 18 -3.34 1.08 -3.17
N MET A 19 -2.05 0.94 -3.45
CA MET A 19 -1.07 0.37 -2.52
C MET A 19 -1.06 1.12 -1.18
N THR A 20 -0.91 2.44 -1.23
CA THR A 20 -0.80 3.28 -0.03
C THR A 20 -2.05 3.21 0.84
N LYS A 21 -3.22 3.29 0.24
CA LYS A 21 -4.51 3.14 0.94
C LYS A 21 -4.63 1.76 1.61
N ARG A 22 -4.24 0.70 0.91
CA ARG A 22 -4.33 -0.68 1.45
C ARG A 22 -3.38 -0.90 2.62
N ILE A 23 -2.15 -0.43 2.49
CA ILE A 23 -1.13 -0.57 3.54
C ILE A 23 -1.49 0.25 4.77
N ARG A 24 -2.01 1.48 4.57
CA ARG A 24 -2.35 2.42 5.65
C ARG A 24 -3.74 2.23 6.23
N LYS A 25 -4.56 1.35 5.68
CA LYS A 25 -5.94 1.12 6.16
C LYS A 25 -6.06 1.02 7.70
N PRO A 26 -5.21 0.25 8.43
CA PRO A 26 -5.33 0.18 9.88
C PRO A 26 -5.04 1.53 10.57
N SER A 27 -4.03 2.26 10.09
CA SER A 27 -3.70 3.60 10.64
C SER A 27 -4.81 4.63 10.37
N THR A 28 -5.42 4.59 9.18
CA THR A 28 -6.55 5.45 8.83
C THR A 28 -7.76 5.18 9.71
N ILE A 29 -8.09 3.91 9.96
CA ILE A 29 -9.19 3.53 10.87
C ILE A 29 -8.92 4.05 12.27
N TYR A 30 -7.70 3.89 12.79
CA TYR A 30 -7.32 4.39 14.11
C TYR A 30 -7.52 5.90 14.22
N LEU A 31 -7.05 6.69 13.25
CA LEU A 31 -7.23 8.14 13.23
C LEU A 31 -8.71 8.55 13.18
N LEU A 32 -9.53 7.82 12.42
CA LEU A 32 -10.98 8.07 12.35
C LEU A 32 -11.67 7.75 13.68
N VAL A 33 -11.29 6.68 14.36
CA VAL A 33 -11.81 6.37 15.70
C VAL A 33 -11.42 7.46 16.71
N CYS A 34 -10.18 7.90 16.72
CA CYS A 34 -9.72 9.00 17.58
C CYS A 34 -10.50 10.29 17.29
N SER A 35 -10.74 10.61 16.01
CA SER A 35 -11.53 11.80 15.65
C SER A 35 -12.99 11.69 16.08
N ALA A 36 -13.60 10.51 16.01
CA ALA A 36 -14.96 10.29 16.51
C ALA A 36 -15.06 10.49 18.03
N VAL A 37 -14.09 9.98 18.78
CA VAL A 37 -14.01 10.21 20.24
C VAL A 37 -13.87 11.70 20.55
N LEU A 38 -13.01 12.43 19.83
CA LEU A 38 -12.85 13.88 20.01
C LEU A 38 -14.13 14.66 19.69
N LEU A 39 -14.91 14.24 18.68
CA LEU A 39 -16.21 14.86 18.39
C LEU A 39 -17.22 14.67 19.54
N VAL A 40 -17.27 13.48 20.12
CA VAL A 40 -18.12 13.22 21.30
C VAL A 40 -17.67 14.06 22.49
N CYS A 41 -16.37 14.12 22.77
CA CYS A 41 -15.83 14.97 23.84
C CYS A 41 -16.16 16.45 23.60
N SER A 42 -16.04 16.94 22.36
CA SER A 42 -16.41 18.30 22.00
C SER A 42 -17.89 18.58 22.30
N ALA A 43 -18.79 17.66 21.94
CA ALA A 43 -20.23 17.81 22.23
C ALA A 43 -20.49 17.85 23.75
N VAL A 44 -19.84 16.99 24.53
CA VAL A 44 -19.99 17.01 26.01
C VAL A 44 -19.49 18.34 26.60
N LEU A 45 -18.37 18.86 26.14
CA LEU A 45 -17.82 20.13 26.57
C LEU A 45 -18.77 21.29 26.26
N PHE A 46 -19.41 21.29 25.07
CA PHE A 46 -20.37 22.33 24.71
C PHE A 46 -21.68 22.26 25.49
N PHE A 47 -22.29 21.09 25.59
CA PHE A 47 -23.65 20.96 26.07
C PHE A 47 -23.76 20.70 27.57
N TYR A 48 -22.76 20.02 28.19
CA TYR A 48 -22.79 19.68 29.61
C TYR A 48 -21.92 20.57 30.48
N LEU A 49 -20.74 20.92 30.02
CA LEU A 49 -19.76 21.68 30.82
C LEU A 49 -19.78 23.18 30.46
N TYR A 50 -20.48 23.56 29.40
CA TYR A 50 -20.57 24.95 28.89
C TYR A 50 -19.18 25.59 28.67
N ASP A 51 -18.15 24.77 28.43
CA ASP A 51 -16.77 25.22 28.16
C ASP A 51 -16.55 25.35 26.64
N LEU A 52 -16.90 26.53 26.15
CA LEU A 52 -16.80 26.85 24.71
C LEU A 52 -15.38 26.76 24.20
N THR A 53 -14.40 27.20 24.98
CA THR A 53 -12.99 27.25 24.56
C THR A 53 -12.42 25.85 24.31
N ARG A 54 -12.60 24.94 25.26
CA ARG A 54 -12.14 23.55 25.13
C ARG A 54 -12.98 22.78 24.12
N GLY A 55 -14.27 23.08 24.03
CA GLY A 55 -15.17 22.50 23.02
C GLY A 55 -14.69 22.81 21.59
N PHE A 56 -14.38 24.06 21.27
CA PHE A 56 -13.85 24.44 19.96
C PHE A 56 -12.48 23.84 19.68
N ALA A 57 -11.58 23.78 20.66
CA ALA A 57 -10.29 23.16 20.52
C ALA A 57 -10.41 21.66 20.15
N ALA A 58 -11.27 20.92 20.84
CA ALA A 58 -11.52 19.52 20.57
C ALA A 58 -12.15 19.30 19.19
N LEU A 59 -13.10 20.16 18.78
CA LEU A 59 -13.72 20.12 17.44
C LEU A 59 -12.67 20.36 16.34
N PHE A 60 -11.85 21.39 16.49
CA PHE A 60 -10.80 21.70 15.53
C PHE A 60 -9.83 20.52 15.37
N LEU A 61 -9.41 19.92 16.48
CA LEU A 61 -8.49 18.77 16.46
C LEU A 61 -9.13 17.54 15.77
N ALA A 62 -10.40 17.28 16.01
CA ALA A 62 -11.14 16.21 15.35
C ALA A 62 -11.20 16.42 13.84
N LEU A 63 -11.57 17.62 13.38
CA LEU A 63 -11.60 17.97 11.96
C LEU A 63 -10.22 17.89 11.31
N PHE A 64 -9.19 18.32 12.03
CA PHE A 64 -7.80 18.20 11.57
C PHE A 64 -7.40 16.74 11.33
N PHE A 65 -7.73 15.82 12.25
CA PHE A 65 -7.42 14.40 12.07
C PHE A 65 -8.20 13.77 10.91
N ILE A 66 -9.45 14.13 10.71
CA ILE A 66 -10.25 13.69 9.55
C ILE A 66 -9.58 14.17 8.25
N PHE A 67 -9.30 15.46 8.15
CA PHE A 67 -8.64 16.05 6.99
C PHE A 67 -7.29 15.38 6.70
N PHE A 68 -6.45 15.25 7.72
CA PHE A 68 -5.13 14.62 7.59
C PHE A 68 -5.23 13.16 7.13
N SER A 69 -6.18 12.39 7.67
CA SER A 69 -6.41 11.00 7.30
C SER A 69 -6.77 10.83 5.82
N LEU A 70 -7.56 11.76 5.26
CA LEU A 70 -8.03 11.71 3.87
C LEU A 70 -6.97 12.21 2.87
N PHE A 71 -6.22 13.26 3.22
CA PHE A 71 -5.30 13.93 2.31
C PHE A 71 -3.89 13.33 2.32
N GLN A 72 -3.44 12.79 3.44
CA GLN A 72 -2.08 12.27 3.60
C GLN A 72 -1.67 11.21 2.55
N PRO A 73 -2.51 10.22 2.16
CA PRO A 73 -2.13 9.26 1.13
C PRO A 73 -1.83 9.91 -0.22
N ARG A 74 -2.66 10.90 -0.61
CA ARG A 74 -2.50 11.62 -1.88
C ARG A 74 -1.22 12.44 -1.91
N LEU A 75 -0.92 13.15 -0.81
CA LEU A 75 0.29 13.95 -0.67
C LEU A 75 1.56 13.07 -0.71
N SER A 76 1.53 11.93 -0.01
CA SER A 76 2.66 11.00 0.03
C SER A 76 2.97 10.44 -1.36
N VAL A 77 1.95 10.01 -2.11
CA VAL A 77 2.11 9.48 -3.46
C VAL A 77 2.57 10.56 -4.43
N SER A 78 2.01 11.76 -4.35
CA SER A 78 2.41 12.87 -5.22
C SER A 78 3.89 13.27 -5.01
N ARG A 79 4.35 13.29 -3.75
CA ARG A 79 5.76 13.54 -3.43
C ARG A 79 6.67 12.44 -3.95
N LEU A 80 6.28 11.17 -3.78
CA LEU A 80 7.03 10.01 -4.24
C LEU A 80 7.18 10.02 -5.77
N LEU A 81 6.09 10.26 -6.49
CA LEU A 81 6.12 10.35 -7.95
C LEU A 81 6.96 11.53 -8.45
N LYS A 82 6.88 12.68 -7.76
CA LYS A 82 7.72 13.83 -8.10
C LYS A 82 9.21 13.48 -7.93
N GLN A 83 9.56 12.85 -6.81
CA GLN A 83 10.93 12.39 -6.54
C GLN A 83 11.43 11.38 -7.59
N TYR A 84 10.60 10.42 -7.97
CA TYR A 84 10.96 9.45 -9.00
C TYR A 84 11.15 10.11 -10.37
N ARG A 85 10.29 11.05 -10.74
CA ARG A 85 10.41 11.79 -12.00
C ARG A 85 11.67 12.67 -12.04
N GLU A 86 12.03 13.27 -10.91
CA GLU A 86 13.26 14.09 -10.81
C GLU A 86 14.52 13.22 -10.87
N LEU A 87 14.52 12.02 -10.31
CA LEU A 87 15.67 11.14 -10.27
C LEU A 87 15.87 10.35 -11.57
N TYR A 88 14.78 9.81 -12.14
CA TYR A 88 14.87 8.86 -13.24
C TYR A 88 14.36 9.40 -14.57
N HIS A 89 13.76 10.61 -14.60
CA HIS A 89 13.17 11.24 -15.77
C HIS A 89 12.17 10.39 -16.56
N ALA A 90 11.69 9.30 -15.97
CA ALA A 90 10.77 8.32 -16.54
C ALA A 90 9.80 7.76 -15.50
N GLU A 91 8.72 7.14 -15.95
CA GLU A 91 7.87 6.31 -15.09
C GLU A 91 8.61 5.02 -14.77
N ILE A 92 8.61 4.64 -13.50
CA ILE A 92 9.23 3.39 -13.07
C ILE A 92 8.32 2.22 -13.45
N VAL A 93 8.91 1.25 -14.12
CA VAL A 93 8.32 -0.06 -14.39
C VAL A 93 9.10 -1.09 -13.61
N SER A 94 8.39 -1.94 -12.89
CA SER A 94 8.97 -3.06 -12.17
C SER A 94 8.50 -4.35 -12.81
N ASP A 95 9.46 -5.11 -13.30
CA ASP A 95 9.23 -6.43 -13.85
C ASP A 95 9.56 -7.48 -12.79
N VAL A 96 8.63 -8.40 -12.55
CA VAL A 96 8.79 -9.45 -11.55
C VAL A 96 8.59 -10.80 -12.22
N ALA A 97 9.62 -11.63 -12.17
CA ALA A 97 9.58 -13.02 -12.61
C ALA A 97 9.53 -13.96 -11.41
N PHE A 98 8.59 -14.89 -11.44
CA PHE A 98 8.36 -15.88 -10.39
C PHE A 98 8.87 -17.24 -10.83
N PHE A 99 9.83 -17.76 -10.10
CA PHE A 99 10.41 -19.09 -10.28
C PHE A 99 9.86 -20.05 -9.21
N ASP A 100 10.24 -21.32 -9.26
CA ASP A 100 9.77 -22.30 -8.29
C ASP A 100 10.20 -22.01 -6.84
N ASP A 101 11.42 -21.45 -6.65
CA ASP A 101 12.01 -21.27 -5.31
C ASP A 101 12.14 -19.81 -4.90
N TYR A 102 12.13 -18.87 -5.84
CA TYR A 102 12.35 -17.44 -5.59
C TYR A 102 11.60 -16.58 -6.60
N LEU A 103 11.44 -15.33 -6.26
CA LEU A 103 11.04 -14.28 -7.19
C LEU A 103 12.25 -13.39 -7.52
N PHE A 104 12.28 -12.91 -8.75
CA PHE A 104 13.32 -12.00 -9.24
C PHE A 104 12.64 -10.72 -9.74
N SER A 105 13.03 -9.59 -9.19
CA SER A 105 12.50 -8.29 -9.59
C SER A 105 13.58 -7.47 -10.25
N THR A 106 13.26 -6.89 -11.39
CA THR A 106 14.11 -5.96 -12.13
C THR A 106 13.38 -4.66 -12.38
N SER A 107 14.13 -3.58 -12.57
CA SER A 107 13.60 -2.32 -13.04
C SER A 107 14.68 -1.66 -13.90
N GLU A 108 14.37 -1.42 -15.15
CA GLU A 108 15.29 -0.78 -16.09
C GLU A 108 15.71 0.62 -15.64
N GLN A 109 14.76 1.38 -15.07
CA GLN A 109 15.00 2.77 -14.66
C GLN A 109 15.93 2.87 -13.45
N THR A 110 15.79 1.95 -12.49
CA THR A 110 16.61 1.96 -11.27
C THR A 110 17.86 1.08 -11.40
N LYS A 111 17.98 0.29 -12.47
CA LYS A 111 19.00 -0.75 -12.65
C LYS A 111 19.11 -1.69 -11.45
N GLY A 112 18.01 -1.79 -10.69
CA GLY A 112 17.91 -2.63 -9.50
C GLY A 112 17.51 -4.05 -9.86
N GLU A 113 18.30 -5.01 -9.39
CA GLU A 113 17.97 -6.43 -9.46
C GLU A 113 17.90 -6.99 -8.06
N THR A 114 16.81 -7.69 -7.76
CA THR A 114 16.62 -8.26 -6.42
C THR A 114 16.06 -9.66 -6.52
N LYS A 115 16.78 -10.61 -5.95
CA LYS A 115 16.32 -11.98 -5.74
C LYS A 115 15.76 -12.12 -4.34
N THR A 116 14.56 -12.69 -4.22
CA THR A 116 13.87 -12.81 -2.95
C THR A 116 13.23 -14.20 -2.82
N ASP A 117 13.45 -14.86 -1.69
CA ASP A 117 12.83 -16.14 -1.38
C ASP A 117 11.40 -15.94 -0.90
N TYR A 118 10.50 -16.87 -1.23
CA TYR A 118 9.09 -16.80 -0.81
C TYR A 118 8.92 -16.82 0.72
N THR A 119 9.87 -17.39 1.45
CA THR A 119 9.88 -17.41 2.92
C THR A 119 10.01 -16.01 3.55
N GLN A 120 10.54 -15.04 2.80
CA GLN A 120 10.68 -13.65 3.24
C GLN A 120 9.38 -12.86 3.11
N ILE A 121 8.41 -13.37 2.34
CA ILE A 121 7.11 -12.73 2.19
C ILE A 121 6.31 -12.90 3.48
N LYS A 122 6.02 -11.80 4.15
CA LYS A 122 5.24 -11.79 5.41
C LYS A 122 3.75 -11.63 5.19
N ARG A 123 3.36 -10.98 4.10
CA ARG A 123 1.95 -10.73 3.80
C ARG A 123 1.72 -10.62 2.30
N VAL A 124 0.65 -11.27 1.86
CA VAL A 124 0.09 -11.11 0.51
C VAL A 124 -1.30 -10.49 0.65
N MET A 125 -1.56 -9.42 -0.07
CA MET A 125 -2.85 -8.73 -0.04
C MET A 125 -3.33 -8.52 -1.47
N ARG A 126 -4.60 -8.80 -1.71
CA ARG A 126 -5.26 -8.46 -2.96
C ARG A 126 -5.94 -7.10 -2.81
N THR A 127 -5.86 -6.31 -3.86
CA THR A 127 -6.60 -5.07 -4.04
C THR A 127 -7.45 -5.17 -5.32
N GLN A 128 -7.98 -4.09 -5.82
CA GLN A 128 -8.81 -4.12 -7.02
C GLN A 128 -8.00 -4.50 -8.26
N HIS A 129 -6.84 -3.88 -8.45
CA HIS A 129 -5.99 -4.07 -9.63
C HIS A 129 -4.63 -4.72 -9.31
N LEU A 130 -4.25 -4.83 -8.03
CA LEU A 130 -2.91 -5.26 -7.65
C LEU A 130 -2.91 -6.43 -6.67
N TYR A 131 -1.84 -7.22 -6.72
CA TYR A 131 -1.37 -8.02 -5.60
C TYR A 131 -0.17 -7.31 -4.96
N LEU A 132 -0.21 -7.19 -3.64
CA LEU A 132 0.84 -6.56 -2.84
C LEU A 132 1.57 -7.63 -2.05
N LEU A 133 2.82 -7.90 -2.41
CA LEU A 133 3.68 -8.85 -1.73
C LEU A 133 4.60 -8.09 -0.77
N ARG A 134 4.29 -8.15 0.52
CA ARG A 134 5.03 -7.40 1.55
C ARG A 134 6.06 -8.29 2.23
N LEU A 135 7.34 -7.90 2.15
CA LEU A 135 8.44 -8.62 2.77
C LEU A 135 8.69 -8.17 4.22
N GLY A 136 8.71 -6.90 4.45
CA GLY A 136 8.96 -6.32 5.77
C GLY A 136 8.12 -5.09 6.03
N ALA A 137 8.69 -4.12 6.72
CA ALA A 137 8.02 -2.85 6.99
C ALA A 137 8.01 -1.93 5.75
N GLN A 138 9.05 -1.98 4.93
CA GLN A 138 9.32 -1.01 3.87
C GLN A 138 9.26 -1.57 2.45
N VAL A 139 9.52 -2.86 2.26
CA VAL A 139 9.59 -3.46 0.91
C VAL A 139 8.27 -4.11 0.54
N VAL A 140 7.71 -3.67 -0.57
CA VAL A 140 6.47 -4.20 -1.15
C VAL A 140 6.65 -4.34 -2.65
N TYR A 141 6.48 -5.56 -3.17
CA TYR A 141 6.36 -5.78 -4.61
C TYR A 141 4.92 -5.58 -5.05
N LEU A 142 4.77 -4.84 -6.14
CA LEU A 142 3.49 -4.66 -6.82
C LEU A 142 3.43 -5.62 -8.00
N VAL A 143 2.35 -6.36 -8.06
CA VAL A 143 2.04 -7.27 -9.17
C VAL A 143 0.69 -6.85 -9.72
N ASP A 144 0.68 -6.37 -10.96
CA ASP A 144 -0.53 -5.93 -11.64
C ASP A 144 -1.34 -7.14 -12.09
N ARG A 145 -2.63 -7.16 -11.78
CA ARG A 145 -3.49 -8.30 -12.12
C ARG A 145 -3.68 -8.45 -13.63
N ASP A 146 -3.61 -7.36 -14.36
CA ASP A 146 -3.74 -7.32 -15.81
C ASP A 146 -2.36 -7.23 -16.50
N GLY A 147 -1.28 -7.12 -15.74
CA GLY A 147 0.10 -6.98 -16.22
C GLY A 147 0.88 -8.29 -16.38
N PHE A 148 0.21 -9.46 -16.37
CA PHE A 148 0.88 -10.74 -16.60
C PHE A 148 1.26 -10.91 -18.06
N THR A 149 2.56 -11.03 -18.33
CA THR A 149 3.11 -11.37 -19.63
C THR A 149 3.27 -12.88 -19.82
N LYS A 150 3.39 -13.62 -18.70
CA LYS A 150 3.38 -15.08 -18.67
C LYS A 150 2.52 -15.56 -17.50
N GLY A 151 1.61 -16.50 -17.75
CA GLY A 151 0.64 -16.98 -16.77
C GLY A 151 -0.60 -16.06 -16.69
N ASN A 152 -1.41 -16.27 -15.65
CA ASN A 152 -2.61 -15.47 -15.39
C ASN A 152 -2.82 -15.23 -13.89
N ALA A 153 -3.69 -14.25 -13.55
CA ALA A 153 -3.94 -13.84 -12.18
C ALA A 153 -4.59 -14.94 -11.31
N ALA A 154 -5.43 -15.81 -11.89
CA ALA A 154 -6.12 -16.86 -11.15
C ALA A 154 -5.16 -17.98 -10.71
N ASP A 155 -4.32 -18.44 -11.63
CA ASP A 155 -3.30 -19.46 -11.35
C ASP A 155 -2.21 -18.90 -10.41
N PHE A 156 -1.90 -17.62 -10.53
CA PHE A 156 -0.97 -16.94 -9.63
C PHE A 156 -1.45 -16.94 -8.18
N GLU A 157 -2.75 -16.79 -7.92
CA GLU A 157 -3.28 -16.87 -6.55
C GLU A 157 -3.06 -18.24 -5.92
N ALA A 158 -3.25 -19.32 -6.69
CA ALA A 158 -2.98 -20.68 -6.23
C ALA A 158 -1.48 -20.90 -5.98
N PHE A 159 -0.65 -20.49 -6.93
CA PHE A 159 0.81 -20.57 -6.85
C PHE A 159 1.37 -19.85 -5.62
N ILE A 160 0.98 -18.59 -5.39
CA ILE A 160 1.52 -17.82 -4.27
C ILE A 160 1.04 -18.35 -2.91
N ARG A 161 -0.15 -18.98 -2.85
CA ARG A 161 -0.62 -19.67 -1.64
C ARG A 161 0.26 -20.87 -1.30
N GLU A 162 0.66 -21.63 -2.31
CA GLU A 162 1.53 -22.79 -2.16
C GLU A 162 2.94 -22.41 -1.71
N LYS A 163 3.53 -21.39 -2.37
CA LYS A 163 4.94 -21.01 -2.16
C LYS A 163 5.15 -20.12 -0.93
N ALA A 164 4.27 -19.19 -0.67
CA ALA A 164 4.39 -18.25 0.46
C ALA A 164 3.73 -18.79 1.75
N ILE A 165 4.07 -19.99 2.18
CA ILE A 165 3.45 -20.72 3.31
C ILE A 165 3.49 -19.88 4.62
N ARG A 166 4.54 -19.09 4.82
CA ARG A 166 4.69 -18.26 6.04
C ARG A 166 3.96 -16.92 5.95
N ALA A 167 3.41 -16.59 4.80
CA ALA A 167 2.75 -15.32 4.56
C ALA A 167 1.31 -15.31 5.09
N LYS A 168 0.90 -14.19 5.68
CA LYS A 168 -0.52 -13.95 5.98
C LYS A 168 -1.22 -13.50 4.69
N ILE A 169 -1.97 -14.40 4.07
CA ILE A 169 -2.67 -14.16 2.81
C ILE A 169 -4.07 -13.57 3.09
N ARG A 170 -4.42 -12.48 2.40
CA ARG A 170 -5.72 -11.81 2.45
C ARG A 170 -6.14 -11.41 1.03
N PHE A 171 -6.85 -12.31 0.39
CA PHE A 171 -7.52 -12.03 -0.88
C PHE A 171 -8.92 -11.50 -0.66
#